data_4276df157ab07a90fb7a80bd358a4a31
#
_entry.id   4276df157ab07a90fb7a80bd358a4a31
#
_cell.length_a   1.000
_cell.length_b   1.000
_cell.length_c   1.000
_cell.angle_alpha   90.00
_cell.angle_beta   90.00
_cell.angle_gamma   90.00
#
_symmetry.space_group_name_H-M   'P 1'
#
loop_
_entity.id
_entity.type
_entity.pdbx_description
1 polymer ?
#
loop_
_entity_poly.entity_id
_entity_poly.type
_entity_poly.pdbx_seq_one_letter_code
_entity_poly.pdbx_strand_id
1 'polypeptide(L)'
;LTADGELVGKPLTVANAVAHWQRVRGSSAQLLTGHTLIRLHDGARTDASAVTRTVVHFGSPTDAEIRRYAESGEPLYCAGAFTLEALGGWFIDAIEGDPSNVIGLSLPTVRRLAGELGVTVTDLWNRVEQRA
;
A
#
# COMPACT_ATOMS: atom_id res chain seq x y z
N LEU A 1 3.83 -9.03 4.81
CA LEU A 1 4.44 -10.33 5.13
C LEU A 1 5.28 -10.81 3.96
N THR A 2 6.53 -11.16 4.20
CA THR A 2 7.39 -11.84 3.23
C THR A 2 6.91 -13.28 2.98
N ALA A 3 7.45 -13.95 1.96
CA ALA A 3 7.06 -15.33 1.63
C ALA A 3 7.32 -16.31 2.79
N ASP A 4 8.28 -16.04 3.65
CA ASP A 4 8.59 -16.81 4.86
C ASP A 4 7.80 -16.36 6.12
N GLY A 5 6.86 -15.43 5.96
CA GLY A 5 5.93 -15.00 7.01
C GLY A 5 6.48 -13.93 7.95
N GLU A 6 7.59 -13.29 7.63
CA GLU A 6 8.13 -12.20 8.44
C GLU A 6 7.35 -10.89 8.20
N LEU A 7 7.04 -10.18 9.28
CA LEU A 7 6.51 -8.82 9.23
C LEU A 7 7.64 -7.84 8.92
N VAL A 8 7.48 -7.06 7.85
CA VAL A 8 8.47 -6.06 7.44
C VAL A 8 7.86 -4.67 7.54
N GLY A 9 8.53 -3.80 8.27
CA GLY A 9 8.18 -2.39 8.38
C GLY A 9 8.96 -1.50 7.40
N LYS A 10 9.13 -0.24 7.79
CA LYS A 10 9.94 0.74 7.07
C LYS A 10 11.41 0.48 7.32
N PRO A 11 12.28 0.49 6.30
CA PRO A 11 13.71 0.23 6.50
C PRO A 11 14.43 1.34 7.24
N LEU A 12 14.07 2.60 7.06
CA LEU A 12 14.59 3.83 7.67
C LEU A 12 16.03 4.19 7.29
N THR A 13 16.87 3.24 6.89
CA THR A 13 18.25 3.47 6.47
C THR A 13 18.53 2.83 5.11
N VAL A 14 19.51 3.35 4.40
CA VAL A 14 19.98 2.77 3.12
C VAL A 14 20.42 1.33 3.30
N ALA A 15 21.20 1.05 4.34
CA ALA A 15 21.71 -0.30 4.61
C ALA A 15 20.56 -1.31 4.82
N ASN A 16 19.55 -0.95 5.59
CA ASN A 16 18.37 -1.80 5.81
C ASN A 16 17.56 -2.01 4.53
N ALA A 17 17.39 -0.96 3.72
CA ALA A 17 16.68 -1.07 2.45
C ALA A 17 17.41 -2.00 1.48
N VAL A 18 18.74 -1.88 1.38
CA VAL A 18 19.58 -2.78 0.55
C VAL A 18 19.43 -4.23 1.02
N ALA A 19 19.59 -4.49 2.32
CA ALA A 19 19.49 -5.84 2.88
C ALA A 19 18.10 -6.44 2.63
N HIS A 20 17.05 -5.66 2.79
CA HIS A 20 15.67 -6.10 2.53
C HIS A 20 15.48 -6.49 1.05
N TRP A 21 15.89 -5.63 0.12
CA TRP A 21 15.76 -5.89 -1.32
C TRP A 21 16.56 -7.11 -1.78
N GLN A 22 17.78 -7.28 -1.25
CA GLN A 22 18.59 -8.48 -1.53
C GLN A 22 17.88 -9.77 -1.10
N ARG A 23 17.08 -9.70 -0.04
CA ARG A 23 16.33 -10.84 0.47
C ARG A 23 15.05 -11.12 -0.32
N VAL A 24 14.32 -10.08 -0.75
CA VAL A 24 12.99 -10.25 -1.36
C VAL A 24 13.00 -10.30 -2.89
N ARG A 25 14.06 -9.84 -3.54
CA ARG A 25 14.14 -9.88 -5.01
C ARG A 25 13.85 -11.27 -5.56
N GLY A 26 13.08 -11.36 -6.63
CA GLY A 26 12.67 -12.62 -7.24
C GLY A 26 11.66 -13.42 -6.43
N SER A 27 11.18 -12.91 -5.31
CA SER A 27 10.15 -13.55 -4.48
C SER A 27 8.86 -12.72 -4.41
N SER A 28 7.92 -13.13 -3.59
CA SER A 28 6.68 -12.40 -3.38
C SER A 28 6.49 -12.02 -1.92
N ALA A 29 5.64 -11.03 -1.68
CA ALA A 29 5.22 -10.63 -0.36
C ALA A 29 3.72 -10.29 -0.36
N GLN A 30 3.11 -10.34 0.81
CA GLN A 30 1.74 -9.90 1.03
C GLN A 30 1.74 -8.55 1.71
N LEU A 31 1.07 -7.58 1.12
CA LEU A 31 0.85 -6.27 1.70
C LEU A 31 -0.55 -6.22 2.28
N LEU A 32 -0.63 -5.96 3.57
CA LEU A 32 -1.87 -5.90 4.32
C LEU A 32 -2.13 -4.47 4.76
N THR A 33 -3.32 -3.96 4.48
CA THR A 33 -3.74 -2.62 4.91
C THR A 33 -5.07 -2.71 5.65
N GLY A 34 -5.08 -2.26 6.89
CA GLY A 34 -6.31 -2.12 7.67
C GLY A 34 -7.04 -0.84 7.29
N HIS A 35 -8.37 -0.94 7.14
CA HIS A 35 -9.24 0.17 6.80
C HIS A 35 -10.36 0.26 7.84
N THR A 36 -10.64 1.47 8.33
CA THR A 36 -11.80 1.76 9.15
C THR A 36 -12.44 3.04 8.67
N LEU A 37 -13.71 2.96 8.27
CA LEU A 37 -14.56 4.11 7.98
C LEU A 37 -15.46 4.39 9.16
N ILE A 38 -15.57 5.68 9.51
CA ILE A 38 -16.45 6.16 10.56
C ILE A 38 -17.40 7.19 9.94
N ARG A 39 -18.70 6.96 10.09
CA ARG A 39 -19.75 7.90 9.72
C ARG A 39 -20.33 8.56 10.96
N LEU A 40 -20.30 9.89 10.98
CA LEU A 40 -20.95 10.72 11.98
C LEU A 40 -22.16 11.40 11.34
N HIS A 41 -23.36 11.11 11.82
CA HIS A 41 -24.59 11.68 11.29
C HIS A 41 -25.64 11.78 12.39
N ASP A 42 -26.24 12.96 12.54
CA ASP A 42 -27.27 13.26 13.54
C ASP A 42 -26.93 12.81 14.97
N GLY A 43 -25.69 13.02 15.39
CA GLY A 43 -25.19 12.63 16.70
C GLY A 43 -24.93 11.12 16.87
N ALA A 44 -25.20 10.32 15.85
CA ALA A 44 -24.90 8.89 15.84
C ALA A 44 -23.56 8.61 15.16
N ARG A 45 -22.87 7.58 15.65
CA ARG A 45 -21.63 7.04 15.07
C ARG A 45 -21.87 5.62 14.58
N THR A 46 -21.54 5.37 13.33
CA THR A 46 -21.44 4.03 12.78
C THR A 46 -20.06 3.82 12.16
N ASP A 47 -19.56 2.61 12.18
CA ASP A 47 -18.26 2.28 11.59
C ASP A 47 -18.30 0.94 10.84
N ALA A 48 -17.34 0.78 9.93
CA ALA A 48 -17.09 -0.45 9.22
C ALA A 48 -15.59 -0.60 8.99
N SER A 49 -15.07 -1.80 9.14
CA SER A 49 -13.63 -2.09 9.04
C SER A 49 -13.37 -3.31 8.17
N ALA A 50 -12.23 -3.32 7.51
CA ALA A 50 -11.73 -4.46 6.76
C ALA A 50 -10.21 -4.42 6.63
N VAL A 51 -9.61 -5.59 6.43
CA VAL A 51 -8.20 -5.73 6.04
C VAL A 51 -8.17 -6.14 4.57
N THR A 52 -7.40 -5.41 3.78
CA THR A 52 -7.19 -5.70 2.35
C THR A 52 -5.78 -6.26 2.15
N ARG A 53 -5.69 -7.35 1.41
CA ARG A 53 -4.45 -8.03 1.08
C ARG A 53 -4.17 -7.93 -0.42
N THR A 54 -2.94 -7.57 -0.76
CA THR A 54 -2.43 -7.58 -2.13
C THR A 54 -1.10 -8.32 -2.17
N VAL A 55 -0.92 -9.22 -3.13
CA VAL A 55 0.35 -9.93 -3.34
C VAL A 55 1.20 -9.14 -4.30
N VAL A 56 2.45 -8.89 -3.92
CA VAL A 56 3.45 -8.17 -4.72
C VAL A 56 4.52 -9.15 -5.15
N HIS A 57 4.75 -9.26 -6.45
CA HIS A 57 5.83 -10.07 -7.02
C HIS A 57 7.01 -9.16 -7.36
N PHE A 58 8.09 -9.31 -6.62
CA PHE A 58 9.30 -8.53 -6.82
C PHE A 58 10.10 -9.06 -8.01
N GLY A 59 10.55 -8.14 -8.86
CA GLY A 59 11.57 -8.42 -9.86
C GLY A 59 12.93 -8.72 -9.24
N SER A 60 13.92 -8.91 -10.07
CA SER A 60 15.27 -9.29 -9.65
C SER A 60 16.29 -8.19 -10.02
N PRO A 61 16.20 -7.00 -9.40
CA PRO A 61 17.20 -5.95 -9.63
C PRO A 61 18.60 -6.41 -9.21
N THR A 62 19.61 -5.88 -9.88
CA THR A 62 21.00 -6.10 -9.52
C THR A 62 21.35 -5.43 -8.19
N ASP A 63 22.46 -5.81 -7.56
CA ASP A 63 22.92 -5.16 -6.34
C ASP A 63 23.19 -3.66 -6.56
N ALA A 64 23.69 -3.28 -7.75
CA ALA A 64 23.91 -1.88 -8.11
C ALA A 64 22.58 -1.10 -8.21
N GLU A 65 21.58 -1.68 -8.83
CA GLU A 65 20.23 -1.07 -8.93
C GLU A 65 19.58 -0.94 -7.55
N ILE A 66 19.67 -1.96 -6.71
CA ILE A 66 19.16 -1.94 -5.32
C ILE A 66 19.82 -0.79 -4.55
N ARG A 67 21.13 -0.66 -4.64
CA ARG A 67 21.87 0.40 -3.95
C ARG A 67 21.44 1.80 -4.44
N ARG A 68 21.38 1.99 -5.75
CA ARG A 68 20.92 3.27 -6.33
C ARG A 68 19.49 3.63 -5.90
N TYR A 69 18.60 2.63 -5.88
CA TYR A 69 17.23 2.84 -5.41
C TYR A 69 17.17 3.22 -3.92
N ALA A 70 17.90 2.50 -3.07
CA ALA A 70 17.98 2.82 -1.64
C ALA A 70 18.56 4.23 -1.39
N GLU A 71 19.60 4.60 -2.12
CA GLU A 71 20.26 5.92 -2.02
C GLU A 71 19.36 7.07 -2.51
N SER A 72 18.34 6.80 -3.34
CA SER A 72 17.36 7.81 -3.73
C SER A 72 16.53 8.32 -2.55
N GLY A 73 16.48 7.56 -1.45
CA GLY A 73 15.69 7.86 -0.28
C GLY A 73 14.23 7.42 -0.38
N GLU A 74 13.73 7.12 -1.58
CA GLU A 74 12.32 6.77 -1.81
C GLU A 74 11.84 5.60 -0.94
N PRO A 75 12.57 4.46 -0.84
CA PRO A 75 12.08 3.29 -0.11
C PRO A 75 12.17 3.40 1.41
N LEU A 76 12.87 4.38 1.96
CA LEU A 76 13.28 4.39 3.38
C LEU A 76 12.10 4.49 4.34
N TYR A 77 11.03 5.16 3.95
CA TYR A 77 9.85 5.41 4.79
C TYR A 77 8.61 4.65 4.31
N CYS A 78 8.79 3.67 3.44
CA CYS A 78 7.72 2.83 2.93
C CYS A 78 7.80 1.43 3.51
N ALA A 79 6.71 0.90 4.04
CA ALA A 79 6.64 -0.50 4.46
C ALA A 79 6.90 -1.42 3.25
N GLY A 80 7.81 -2.39 3.41
CA GLY A 80 8.26 -3.22 2.30
C GLY A 80 9.32 -2.60 1.40
N ALA A 81 9.78 -1.39 1.71
CA ALA A 81 10.88 -0.70 1.03
C ALA A 81 10.68 -0.45 -0.46
N PHE A 82 9.46 -0.13 -0.88
CA PHE A 82 9.19 0.27 -2.27
C PHE A 82 7.98 1.18 -2.38
N THR A 83 7.89 1.89 -3.50
CA THR A 83 6.75 2.70 -3.90
C THR A 83 6.34 2.28 -5.31
N LEU A 84 5.11 1.76 -5.47
CA LEU A 84 4.65 1.22 -6.76
C LEU A 84 4.53 2.30 -7.85
N GLU A 85 4.06 3.48 -7.48
CA GLU A 85 3.73 4.60 -8.37
C GLU A 85 4.93 5.51 -8.70
N ALA A 86 6.13 5.16 -8.24
CA ALA A 86 7.35 5.93 -8.47
C ALA A 86 8.50 5.02 -8.92
N LEU A 87 9.74 5.28 -8.49
CA LEU A 87 10.92 4.54 -8.96
C LEU A 87 10.85 3.04 -8.64
N GLY A 88 10.27 2.67 -7.52
CA GLY A 88 10.13 1.27 -7.11
C GLY A 88 9.30 0.43 -8.07
N GLY A 89 8.39 1.05 -8.82
CA GLY A 89 7.57 0.34 -9.81
C GLY A 89 8.38 -0.38 -10.89
N TRP A 90 9.58 0.10 -11.21
CA TRP A 90 10.47 -0.56 -12.16
C TRP A 90 10.93 -1.95 -11.70
N PHE A 91 10.85 -2.23 -10.40
CA PHE A 91 11.33 -3.47 -9.79
C PHE A 91 10.20 -4.38 -9.32
N ILE A 92 8.96 -4.10 -9.70
CA ILE A 92 7.79 -4.93 -9.41
C ILE A 92 7.32 -5.58 -10.69
N ASP A 93 7.32 -6.91 -10.73
CA ASP A 93 6.94 -7.67 -11.93
C ASP A 93 5.43 -7.81 -12.07
N ALA A 94 4.72 -8.02 -10.95
CA ALA A 94 3.27 -8.24 -10.97
C ALA A 94 2.63 -7.93 -9.61
N ILE A 95 1.33 -7.67 -9.67
CA ILE A 95 0.46 -7.46 -8.50
C ILE A 95 -0.73 -8.42 -8.64
N GLU A 96 -1.07 -9.11 -7.56
CA GLU A 96 -2.31 -9.88 -7.46
C GLU A 96 -3.21 -9.23 -6.42
N GLY A 97 -4.36 -8.74 -6.87
CA GLY A 97 -5.31 -7.97 -6.07
C GLY A 97 -5.30 -6.49 -6.41
N ASP A 98 -5.79 -5.67 -5.50
CA ASP A 98 -5.96 -4.24 -5.72
C ASP A 98 -4.63 -3.47 -5.64
N PRO A 99 -4.18 -2.82 -6.73
CA PRO A 99 -2.96 -2.01 -6.70
C PRO A 99 -3.08 -0.76 -5.83
N SER A 100 -4.27 -0.17 -5.67
CA SER A 100 -4.45 1.01 -4.81
C SER A 100 -4.17 0.69 -3.33
N ASN A 101 -4.36 -0.58 -2.92
CA ASN A 101 -3.97 -1.05 -1.60
C ASN A 101 -2.46 -0.94 -1.37
N VAL A 102 -1.66 -1.21 -2.38
CA VAL A 102 -0.20 -1.08 -2.32
C VAL A 102 0.22 0.37 -2.16
N ILE A 103 -0.48 1.29 -2.83
CA ILE A 103 -0.24 2.73 -2.73
C ILE A 103 -0.58 3.26 -1.34
N GLY A 104 -1.56 2.67 -0.66
CA GLY A 104 -1.84 2.96 0.75
C GLY A 104 -3.30 3.03 1.15
N LEU A 105 -4.22 3.09 0.19
CA LEU A 105 -5.66 3.12 0.44
C LEU A 105 -6.37 2.29 -0.63
N SER A 106 -6.96 1.17 -0.23
CA SER A 106 -7.74 0.35 -1.16
C SER A 106 -9.05 1.04 -1.53
N LEU A 107 -9.12 1.58 -2.74
CA LEU A 107 -10.33 2.25 -3.23
C LEU A 107 -11.54 1.32 -3.30
N PRO A 108 -11.44 0.07 -3.82
CA PRO A 108 -12.56 -0.87 -3.76
C PRO A 108 -13.04 -1.18 -2.35
N THR A 109 -12.12 -1.32 -1.39
CA THR A 109 -12.45 -1.59 0.01
C THR A 109 -13.18 -0.39 0.62
N VAL A 110 -12.67 0.82 0.43
CA VAL A 110 -13.33 2.05 0.91
C VAL A 110 -14.72 2.21 0.31
N ARG A 111 -14.87 1.94 -0.99
CA ARG A 111 -16.18 1.96 -1.64
C ARG A 111 -17.17 0.98 -1.00
N ARG A 112 -16.73 -0.24 -0.73
CA ARG A 112 -17.57 -1.26 -0.07
C ARG A 112 -17.95 -0.87 1.34
N LEU A 113 -16.99 -0.41 2.15
CA LEU A 113 -17.24 0.04 3.52
C LEU A 113 -18.18 1.25 3.56
N ALA A 114 -18.02 2.20 2.64
CA ALA A 114 -18.94 3.33 2.51
C ALA A 114 -20.37 2.87 2.22
N GLY A 115 -20.53 1.90 1.32
CA GLY A 115 -21.82 1.29 1.02
C GLY A 115 -22.48 0.62 2.24
N GLU A 116 -21.70 -0.07 3.06
CA GLU A 116 -22.17 -0.66 4.33
C GLU A 116 -22.69 0.42 5.31
N LEU A 117 -22.13 1.62 5.25
CA LEU A 117 -22.54 2.77 6.06
C LEU A 117 -23.64 3.63 5.38
N GLY A 118 -24.17 3.19 4.25
CA GLY A 118 -25.21 3.90 3.50
C GLY A 118 -24.73 5.14 2.75
N VAL A 119 -23.46 5.21 2.39
CA VAL A 119 -22.84 6.31 1.65
C VAL A 119 -22.31 5.79 0.31
N THR A 120 -22.62 6.51 -0.78
CA THR A 120 -21.99 6.24 -2.08
C THR A 120 -20.74 7.07 -2.28
N VAL A 121 -19.78 6.55 -3.03
CA VAL A 121 -18.55 7.32 -3.35
C VAL A 121 -18.89 8.59 -4.14
N THR A 122 -19.90 8.53 -5.00
CA THR A 122 -20.37 9.68 -5.78
C THR A 122 -20.95 10.79 -4.91
N ASP A 123 -21.54 10.47 -3.76
CA ASP A 123 -21.99 11.48 -2.79
C ASP A 123 -20.80 12.29 -2.24
N LEU A 124 -19.63 11.65 -2.12
CA LEU A 124 -18.42 12.32 -1.67
C LEU A 124 -17.86 13.27 -2.73
N TRP A 125 -17.96 12.92 -4.01
CA TRP A 125 -17.53 13.78 -5.11
C TRP A 125 -18.35 15.08 -5.17
N ASN A 126 -19.64 14.99 -5.04
CA ASN A 126 -20.55 16.14 -5.10
C ASN A 126 -20.25 17.19 -4.02
N ARG A 127 -19.68 16.79 -2.88
CA ARG A 127 -19.28 17.72 -1.82
C ARG A 127 -18.04 18.53 -2.17
N VAL A 128 -17.18 18.00 -3.01
CA VAL A 128 -15.98 18.71 -3.47
C VAL A 128 -16.37 19.80 -4.48
N GLU A 129 -17.32 19.54 -5.37
CA GLU A 129 -17.81 20.50 -6.35
C GLU A 129 -18.53 21.69 -5.69
N GLN A 130 -19.24 21.47 -4.59
CA GLN A 130 -19.92 22.53 -3.85
C GLN A 130 -19.00 23.48 -3.08
N ARG A 131 -17.72 23.15 -2.92
CA ARG A 131 -16.72 23.99 -2.24
C ARG A 131 -15.85 24.80 -3.21
N ALA A 132 -15.95 24.50 -4.48
CA ALA A 132 -15.29 25.24 -5.55
C ALA A 132 -16.17 26.41 -6.00
#